data_0dd02f8feb19fa22f11c17bf4f65cccc
#
_entry.id   0dd02f8feb19fa22f11c17bf4f65cccc
#
_cell.length_a   1.000
_cell.length_b   1.000
_cell.length_c   1.000
_cell.angle_alpha   90.00
_cell.angle_beta   90.00
_cell.angle_gamma   90.00
#
_symmetry.space_group_name_H-M   'P 1'
#
loop_
_entity.id
_entity.type
_entity.pdbx_description
1 polymer ?
#
loop_
_entity_poly.entity_id
_entity_poly.type
_entity_poly.pdbx_seq_one_letter_code
_entity_poly.pdbx_strand_id
1 'polypeptide(L)'
;MRVFVTGATGFVGSAVVRELLGAGHQVLGLARSDKAEAALKEVGVEPCRGDLNDVDGLRAAAGSADGVIHTGFNHDFSDMPGALRTELAALEAFGDALEDSGRPLVISSATGVLAPGHLGTETDGPDPAAPGAHRGEAERAALALAARGVRVSAIRLPASVHGVGDHAFVPHLIRLARETGVSAHLGDGTNRWPAVHRLDAARLYRNALESADAGAVLHAAAEEGVPLRAVAETIGDRLGAPVVSLGEEEATTHFGWILRFARNDNPTSSTATRERYDWRPQEPGLLTDLNQNHYYA
;
A
#
# COMPACT_ATOMS: atom_id res chain seq x y z
N MET A 1 14.40 5.51 -17.59
CA MET A 1 13.94 4.11 -17.72
C MET A 1 12.53 4.11 -18.28
N ARG A 2 12.15 3.07 -19.01
CA ARG A 2 10.74 2.74 -19.32
C ARG A 2 10.23 1.76 -18.25
N VAL A 3 9.24 2.17 -17.46
CA VAL A 3 8.77 1.43 -16.28
C VAL A 3 7.36 0.92 -16.51
N PHE A 4 7.14 -0.39 -16.40
CA PHE A 4 5.81 -0.97 -16.43
C PHE A 4 5.18 -0.86 -15.03
N VAL A 5 4.00 -0.24 -14.96
CA VAL A 5 3.28 -0.02 -13.69
C VAL A 5 1.91 -0.69 -13.75
N THR A 6 1.67 -1.66 -12.88
CA THR A 6 0.32 -2.17 -12.65
C THR A 6 -0.37 -1.35 -11.55
N GLY A 7 -1.71 -1.30 -11.57
CA GLY A 7 -2.43 -0.43 -10.64
C GLY A 7 -2.21 1.07 -10.86
N ALA A 8 -1.71 1.46 -12.04
CA ALA A 8 -1.29 2.83 -12.41
C ALA A 8 -2.36 3.91 -12.21
N THR A 9 -3.65 3.55 -12.23
CA THR A 9 -4.77 4.47 -11.98
C THR A 9 -5.32 4.40 -10.55
N GLY A 10 -4.74 3.53 -9.69
CA GLY A 10 -5.13 3.38 -8.29
C GLY A 10 -4.60 4.52 -7.41
N PHE A 11 -4.99 4.52 -6.14
CA PHE A 11 -4.64 5.58 -5.20
C PHE A 11 -3.13 5.78 -5.04
N VAL A 12 -2.39 4.70 -4.75
CA VAL A 12 -0.92 4.73 -4.66
C VAL A 12 -0.29 4.79 -6.05
N GLY A 13 -0.75 3.92 -6.98
CA GLY A 13 -0.15 3.80 -8.30
C GLY A 13 -0.18 5.11 -9.11
N SER A 14 -1.24 5.92 -9.01
CA SER A 14 -1.30 7.22 -9.69
C SER A 14 -0.32 8.25 -9.12
N ALA A 15 0.02 8.16 -7.82
CA ALA A 15 1.08 8.96 -7.23
C ALA A 15 2.47 8.48 -7.71
N VAL A 16 2.68 7.16 -7.74
CA VAL A 16 3.90 6.55 -8.29
C VAL A 16 4.12 6.97 -9.75
N VAL A 17 3.08 6.90 -10.58
CA VAL A 17 3.14 7.35 -11.99
C VAL A 17 3.61 8.80 -12.10
N ARG A 18 3.01 9.71 -11.31
CA ARG A 18 3.40 11.13 -11.32
C ARG A 18 4.84 11.34 -10.87
N GLU A 19 5.26 10.63 -9.84
CA GLU A 19 6.64 10.69 -9.32
C GLU A 19 7.64 10.21 -10.37
N LEU A 20 7.36 9.10 -11.06
CA LEU A 20 8.21 8.57 -12.13
C LEU A 20 8.31 9.54 -13.32
N LEU A 21 7.19 10.10 -13.77
CA LEU A 21 7.19 11.09 -14.85
C LEU A 21 7.96 12.35 -14.47
N GLY A 22 7.78 12.83 -13.22
CA GLY A 22 8.51 13.98 -12.68
C GLY A 22 10.03 13.76 -12.60
N ALA A 23 10.45 12.52 -12.41
CA ALA A 23 11.86 12.10 -12.43
C ALA A 23 12.41 11.79 -13.85
N GLY A 24 11.61 11.99 -14.90
CA GLY A 24 12.03 11.79 -16.29
C GLY A 24 11.97 10.33 -16.77
N HIS A 25 11.31 9.44 -16.05
CA HIS A 25 11.03 8.09 -16.54
C HIS A 25 9.85 8.08 -17.53
N GLN A 26 9.86 7.12 -18.44
CA GLN A 26 8.69 6.79 -19.27
C GLN A 26 7.87 5.72 -18.55
N VAL A 27 6.55 5.82 -18.60
CA VAL A 27 5.66 4.88 -17.92
C VAL A 27 4.77 4.16 -18.92
N LEU A 28 4.76 2.83 -18.84
CA LEU A 28 3.79 1.94 -19.47
C LEU A 28 2.79 1.51 -18.37
N GLY A 29 1.54 1.96 -18.45
CA GLY A 29 0.54 1.73 -17.40
C GLY A 29 -0.48 0.66 -17.76
N LEU A 30 -0.67 -0.37 -16.90
CA LEU A 30 -1.71 -1.37 -17.12
C LEU A 30 -3.11 -0.74 -16.98
N ALA A 31 -3.95 -0.92 -18.02
CA ALA A 31 -5.29 -0.39 -18.11
C ALA A 31 -6.33 -1.49 -18.37
N ARG A 32 -7.21 -1.78 -17.41
CA ARG A 32 -8.26 -2.80 -17.54
C ARG A 32 -9.57 -2.29 -18.18
N SER A 33 -9.69 -0.99 -18.44
CA SER A 33 -10.89 -0.38 -19.00
C SER A 33 -10.56 0.84 -19.85
N ASP A 34 -11.48 1.24 -20.73
CA ASP A 34 -11.34 2.44 -21.56
C ASP A 34 -11.19 3.72 -20.71
N LYS A 35 -11.88 3.77 -19.55
CA LYS A 35 -11.74 4.86 -18.58
C LYS A 35 -10.30 4.93 -18.02
N ALA A 36 -9.73 3.78 -17.67
CA ALA A 36 -8.36 3.72 -17.17
C ALA A 36 -7.35 4.12 -18.27
N GLU A 37 -7.57 3.64 -19.49
CA GLU A 37 -6.74 3.99 -20.65
C GLU A 37 -6.78 5.50 -20.93
N ALA A 38 -7.96 6.12 -20.93
CA ALA A 38 -8.12 7.56 -21.12
C ALA A 38 -7.40 8.36 -20.02
N ALA A 39 -7.56 7.96 -18.75
CA ALA A 39 -6.91 8.61 -17.61
C ALA A 39 -5.37 8.54 -17.69
N LEU A 40 -4.81 7.43 -18.16
CA LEU A 40 -3.37 7.29 -18.36
C LEU A 40 -2.85 8.20 -19.48
N LYS A 41 -3.56 8.24 -20.61
CA LYS A 41 -3.22 9.13 -21.74
C LYS A 41 -3.25 10.62 -21.36
N GLU A 42 -4.22 11.01 -20.55
CA GLU A 42 -4.37 12.39 -20.05
C GLU A 42 -3.13 12.87 -19.28
N VAL A 43 -2.47 11.98 -18.54
CA VAL A 43 -1.26 12.30 -17.78
C VAL A 43 0.05 11.97 -18.51
N GLY A 44 -0.01 11.63 -19.80
CA GLY A 44 1.17 11.37 -20.63
C GLY A 44 1.77 9.96 -20.46
N VAL A 45 0.98 9.00 -19.97
CA VAL A 45 1.38 7.60 -19.79
C VAL A 45 0.93 6.78 -21.01
N GLU A 46 1.81 5.92 -21.50
CA GLU A 46 1.48 4.93 -22.53
C GLU A 46 0.61 3.83 -21.88
N PRO A 47 -0.65 3.61 -22.34
CA PRO A 47 -1.47 2.56 -21.77
C PRO A 47 -1.14 1.19 -22.37
N CYS A 48 -1.09 0.17 -21.50
CA CYS A 48 -1.06 -1.24 -21.86
C CYS A 48 -2.40 -1.86 -21.52
N ARG A 49 -3.17 -2.30 -22.53
CA ARG A 49 -4.48 -2.92 -22.31
C ARG A 49 -4.30 -4.33 -21.77
N GLY A 50 -4.99 -4.66 -20.66
CA GLY A 50 -4.97 -5.95 -19.99
C GLY A 50 -5.43 -5.84 -18.55
N ASP A 51 -5.42 -6.95 -17.85
CA ASP A 51 -5.67 -7.02 -16.40
C ASP A 51 -4.70 -8.00 -15.71
N LEU A 52 -4.83 -8.17 -14.39
CA LEU A 52 -3.92 -9.02 -13.62
C LEU A 52 -4.07 -10.53 -13.91
N ASN A 53 -5.13 -10.96 -14.61
CA ASN A 53 -5.32 -12.35 -15.01
C ASN A 53 -4.75 -12.63 -16.41
N ASP A 54 -4.38 -11.58 -17.16
CA ASP A 54 -3.74 -11.71 -18.47
C ASP A 54 -2.22 -11.93 -18.29
N VAL A 55 -1.85 -13.14 -17.86
CA VAL A 55 -0.46 -13.53 -17.53
C VAL A 55 0.50 -13.32 -18.71
N ASP A 56 0.07 -13.62 -19.93
CA ASP A 56 0.89 -13.45 -21.14
C ASP A 56 1.08 -11.97 -21.49
N GLY A 57 0.01 -11.15 -21.35
CA GLY A 57 0.09 -9.71 -21.50
C GLY A 57 1.01 -9.07 -20.44
N LEU A 58 0.93 -9.50 -19.18
CA LEU A 58 1.83 -9.04 -18.11
C LEU A 58 3.30 -9.38 -18.40
N ARG A 59 3.57 -10.62 -18.85
CA ARG A 59 4.93 -11.06 -19.22
C ARG A 59 5.48 -10.24 -20.39
N ALA A 60 4.68 -10.02 -21.43
CA ALA A 60 5.10 -9.23 -22.59
C ALA A 60 5.38 -7.76 -22.22
N ALA A 61 4.51 -7.15 -21.42
CA ALA A 61 4.68 -5.77 -20.96
C ALA A 61 5.93 -5.62 -20.09
N ALA A 62 6.14 -6.50 -19.11
CA ALA A 62 7.33 -6.51 -18.26
C ALA A 62 8.61 -6.74 -19.08
N GLY A 63 8.57 -7.66 -20.07
CA GLY A 63 9.69 -7.93 -20.97
C GLY A 63 10.11 -6.71 -21.79
N SER A 64 9.17 -5.82 -22.13
CA SER A 64 9.41 -4.61 -22.92
C SER A 64 9.87 -3.39 -22.11
N ALA A 65 9.94 -3.51 -20.78
CA ALA A 65 10.27 -2.42 -19.87
C ALA A 65 11.66 -2.60 -19.22
N ASP A 66 12.26 -1.51 -18.76
CA ASP A 66 13.52 -1.52 -18.01
C ASP A 66 13.34 -1.91 -16.54
N GLY A 67 12.09 -1.91 -16.05
CA GLY A 67 11.72 -2.31 -14.70
C GLY A 67 10.21 -2.33 -14.50
N VAL A 68 9.78 -2.95 -13.40
CA VAL A 68 8.36 -3.14 -13.06
C VAL A 68 8.07 -2.59 -11.68
N ILE A 69 6.97 -1.85 -11.54
CA ILE A 69 6.35 -1.52 -10.26
C ILE A 69 4.96 -2.15 -10.20
N HIS A 70 4.78 -3.07 -9.25
CA HIS A 70 3.53 -3.78 -9.07
C HIS A 70 2.75 -3.23 -7.88
N THR A 71 1.80 -2.30 -8.16
CA THR A 71 0.85 -1.77 -7.17
C THR A 71 -0.58 -2.25 -7.40
N GLY A 72 -0.79 -3.05 -8.45
CA GLY A 72 -2.10 -3.62 -8.74
C GLY A 72 -2.43 -4.73 -7.74
N PHE A 73 -3.63 -4.70 -7.18
CA PHE A 73 -4.15 -5.74 -6.30
C PHE A 73 -5.65 -5.91 -6.51
N ASN A 74 -6.11 -7.16 -6.41
CA ASN A 74 -7.56 -7.43 -6.41
C ASN A 74 -8.11 -7.27 -4.98
N HIS A 75 -8.86 -6.17 -4.75
CA HIS A 75 -9.47 -5.86 -3.46
C HIS A 75 -10.83 -6.56 -3.25
N ASP A 76 -11.05 -7.69 -3.89
CA ASP A 76 -12.19 -8.54 -3.58
C ASP A 76 -11.88 -9.36 -2.30
N PHE A 77 -12.21 -8.78 -1.16
CA PHE A 77 -12.03 -9.43 0.14
C PHE A 77 -12.99 -10.61 0.38
N SER A 78 -13.95 -10.86 -0.53
CA SER A 78 -14.84 -12.03 -0.47
C SER A 78 -14.17 -13.29 -1.04
N ASP A 79 -13.20 -13.15 -1.96
CA ASP A 79 -12.38 -14.25 -2.51
C ASP A 79 -10.87 -14.01 -2.31
N MET A 80 -10.44 -14.01 -1.06
CA MET A 80 -9.01 -13.86 -0.74
C MET A 80 -8.10 -14.94 -1.37
N PRO A 81 -8.52 -16.24 -1.43
CA PRO A 81 -7.73 -17.24 -2.15
C PRO A 81 -7.60 -16.95 -3.64
N GLY A 82 -8.65 -16.44 -4.29
CA GLY A 82 -8.61 -16.03 -5.69
C GLY A 82 -7.69 -14.83 -5.92
N ALA A 83 -7.76 -13.84 -5.07
CA ALA A 83 -6.88 -12.68 -5.11
C ALA A 83 -5.41 -13.10 -4.97
N LEU A 84 -5.10 -14.01 -4.05
CA LEU A 84 -3.73 -14.54 -3.88
C LEU A 84 -3.26 -15.33 -5.11
N ARG A 85 -4.11 -16.19 -5.70
CA ARG A 85 -3.75 -16.91 -6.93
C ARG A 85 -3.42 -15.96 -8.09
N THR A 86 -4.23 -14.92 -8.28
CA THR A 86 -3.97 -13.88 -9.30
C THR A 86 -2.65 -13.16 -9.04
N GLU A 87 -2.36 -12.80 -7.79
CA GLU A 87 -1.11 -12.16 -7.39
C GLU A 87 0.10 -13.05 -7.69
N LEU A 88 0.06 -14.32 -7.26
CA LEU A 88 1.16 -15.28 -7.50
C LEU A 88 1.41 -15.52 -8.99
N ALA A 89 0.36 -15.61 -9.81
CA ALA A 89 0.50 -15.78 -11.26
C ALA A 89 1.13 -14.52 -11.91
N ALA A 90 0.76 -13.32 -11.47
CA ALA A 90 1.37 -12.09 -11.95
C ALA A 90 2.85 -12.00 -11.55
N LEU A 91 3.20 -12.35 -10.32
CA LEU A 91 4.59 -12.39 -9.85
C LEU A 91 5.45 -13.37 -10.64
N GLU A 92 4.93 -14.56 -10.96
CA GLU A 92 5.62 -15.53 -11.80
C GLU A 92 5.83 -14.99 -13.22
N ALA A 93 4.82 -14.34 -13.82
CA ALA A 93 4.96 -13.71 -15.13
C ALA A 93 6.05 -12.63 -15.16
N PHE A 94 6.16 -11.83 -14.10
CA PHE A 94 7.23 -10.85 -13.97
C PHE A 94 8.58 -11.53 -13.75
N GLY A 95 8.63 -12.59 -12.95
CA GLY A 95 9.82 -13.41 -12.75
C GLY A 95 10.37 -13.94 -14.07
N ASP A 96 9.51 -14.58 -14.89
CA ASP A 96 9.87 -15.09 -16.22
C ASP A 96 10.40 -14.00 -17.15
N ALA A 97 9.73 -12.83 -17.16
CA ALA A 97 10.11 -11.73 -18.03
C ALA A 97 11.44 -11.06 -17.66
N LEU A 98 11.80 -11.11 -16.37
CA LEU A 98 12.96 -10.40 -15.81
C LEU A 98 14.11 -11.34 -15.43
N GLU A 99 13.98 -12.66 -15.64
CA GLU A 99 14.99 -13.67 -15.30
C GLU A 99 16.37 -13.30 -15.84
N ASP A 100 17.41 -13.50 -15.03
CA ASP A 100 18.82 -13.22 -15.33
C ASP A 100 19.14 -11.81 -15.87
N SER A 101 18.19 -10.85 -15.74
CA SER A 101 18.36 -9.52 -16.32
C SER A 101 18.91 -8.46 -15.36
N GLY A 102 18.88 -8.69 -14.06
CA GLY A 102 19.17 -7.67 -13.03
C GLY A 102 18.22 -6.47 -13.03
N ARG A 103 17.15 -6.50 -13.85
CA ARG A 103 16.15 -5.42 -13.90
C ARG A 103 15.30 -5.39 -12.61
N PRO A 104 14.89 -4.17 -12.16
CA PRO A 104 14.13 -4.02 -10.94
C PRO A 104 12.68 -4.52 -11.06
N LEU A 105 12.23 -5.21 -10.02
CA LEU A 105 10.84 -5.48 -9.72
C LEU A 105 10.51 -4.95 -8.33
N VAL A 106 9.68 -3.91 -8.22
CA VAL A 106 9.23 -3.38 -6.95
C VAL A 106 7.79 -3.80 -6.72
N ILE A 107 7.52 -4.56 -5.65
CA ILE A 107 6.17 -5.02 -5.33
C ILE A 107 5.61 -4.29 -4.11
N SER A 108 4.29 -4.21 -4.03
CA SER A 108 3.57 -3.75 -2.84
C SER A 108 3.30 -4.92 -1.91
N SER A 109 3.66 -4.77 -0.65
CA SER A 109 3.24 -5.62 0.46
C SER A 109 2.56 -4.75 1.52
N ALA A 110 2.40 -5.22 2.74
CA ALA A 110 1.77 -4.47 3.82
C ALA A 110 2.48 -4.70 5.16
N THR A 111 2.56 -3.66 6.02
CA THR A 111 3.04 -3.82 7.40
C THR A 111 2.17 -4.77 8.22
N GLY A 112 0.91 -4.95 7.80
CA GLY A 112 -0.03 -5.90 8.42
C GLY A 112 0.39 -7.37 8.34
N VAL A 113 1.50 -7.71 7.65
CA VAL A 113 2.10 -9.05 7.67
C VAL A 113 2.94 -9.29 8.94
N LEU A 114 3.29 -8.23 9.67
CA LEU A 114 4.14 -8.31 10.86
C LEU A 114 3.34 -8.72 12.09
N ALA A 115 4.02 -9.32 13.07
CA ALA A 115 3.44 -9.68 14.35
C ALA A 115 2.88 -8.45 15.07
N PRO A 116 1.62 -8.48 15.54
CA PRO A 116 1.02 -7.34 16.24
C PRO A 116 1.63 -7.13 17.62
N GLY A 117 1.49 -5.90 18.16
CA GLY A 117 1.91 -5.53 19.50
C GLY A 117 3.42 -5.32 19.70
N HIS A 118 4.21 -5.44 18.63
CA HIS A 118 5.65 -5.18 18.63
C HIS A 118 6.02 -4.14 17.60
N LEU A 119 7.09 -3.39 17.84
CA LEU A 119 7.65 -2.51 16.82
C LEU A 119 8.27 -3.37 15.71
N GLY A 120 7.58 -3.46 14.59
CA GLY A 120 8.07 -4.20 13.43
C GLY A 120 9.20 -3.47 12.72
N THR A 121 10.21 -4.22 12.28
CA THR A 121 11.37 -3.72 11.54
C THR A 121 11.46 -4.38 10.15
N GLU A 122 12.30 -3.85 9.27
CA GLU A 122 12.49 -4.37 7.92
C GLU A 122 13.10 -5.78 7.91
N THR A 123 13.72 -6.21 9.02
CA THR A 123 14.30 -7.56 9.16
C THR A 123 13.29 -8.61 9.63
N ASP A 124 12.11 -8.18 10.10
CA ASP A 124 11.08 -9.09 10.56
C ASP A 124 10.35 -9.73 9.37
N GLY A 125 10.24 -11.06 9.41
CA GLY A 125 9.48 -11.82 8.43
C GLY A 125 7.97 -11.75 8.64
N PRO A 126 7.17 -12.14 7.61
CA PRO A 126 5.73 -12.26 7.76
C PRO A 126 5.33 -13.30 8.83
N ASP A 127 4.47 -12.89 9.76
CA ASP A 127 3.87 -13.76 10.78
C ASP A 127 2.60 -14.42 10.23
N PRO A 128 2.49 -15.75 10.29
CA PRO A 128 1.30 -16.47 9.81
C PRO A 128 0.03 -16.16 10.62
N ALA A 129 0.16 -15.63 11.84
CA ALA A 129 -0.97 -15.21 12.68
C ALA A 129 -1.37 -13.74 12.48
N ALA A 130 -0.58 -12.97 11.71
CA ALA A 130 -0.87 -11.56 11.47
C ALA A 130 -2.17 -11.37 10.65
N PRO A 131 -2.90 -10.26 10.85
CA PRO A 131 -4.10 -9.94 10.07
C PRO A 131 -3.89 -9.92 8.55
N GLY A 132 -2.68 -9.59 8.10
CA GLY A 132 -2.25 -9.53 6.71
C GLY A 132 -1.49 -10.76 6.21
N ALA A 133 -1.52 -11.90 6.91
CA ALA A 133 -0.70 -13.09 6.62
C ALA A 133 -0.77 -13.56 5.15
N HIS A 134 -1.94 -13.43 4.49
CA HIS A 134 -2.12 -13.76 3.06
C HIS A 134 -1.19 -12.92 2.14
N ARG A 135 -0.87 -11.69 2.51
CA ARG A 135 0.09 -10.86 1.76
C ARG A 135 1.53 -11.34 1.96
N GLY A 136 1.81 -11.97 3.09
CA GLY A 136 3.13 -12.54 3.41
C GLY A 136 3.53 -13.69 2.49
N GLU A 137 2.57 -14.47 1.96
CA GLU A 137 2.84 -15.51 0.98
C GLU A 137 3.29 -14.92 -0.36
N ALA A 138 2.57 -13.91 -0.87
CA ALA A 138 2.95 -13.20 -2.08
C ALA A 138 4.30 -12.49 -1.93
N GLU A 139 4.57 -11.86 -0.78
CA GLU A 139 5.87 -11.23 -0.49
C GLU A 139 7.01 -12.25 -0.54
N ARG A 140 6.87 -13.41 0.12
CA ARG A 140 7.90 -14.46 0.07
C ARG A 140 8.12 -14.98 -1.35
N ALA A 141 7.03 -15.20 -2.11
CA ALA A 141 7.13 -15.64 -3.51
C ALA A 141 7.86 -14.61 -4.38
N ALA A 142 7.55 -13.32 -4.22
CA ALA A 142 8.23 -12.25 -4.94
C ALA A 142 9.72 -12.19 -4.58
N LEU A 143 10.07 -12.18 -3.30
CA LEU A 143 11.46 -12.08 -2.85
C LEU A 143 12.31 -13.30 -3.29
N ALA A 144 11.70 -14.48 -3.47
CA ALA A 144 12.38 -15.66 -4.00
C ALA A 144 12.86 -15.46 -5.45
N LEU A 145 12.29 -14.53 -6.21
CA LEU A 145 12.74 -14.19 -7.57
C LEU A 145 14.16 -13.61 -7.59
N ALA A 146 14.69 -13.16 -6.46
CA ALA A 146 16.09 -12.74 -6.36
C ALA A 146 17.05 -13.87 -6.74
N ALA A 147 16.73 -15.13 -6.42
CA ALA A 147 17.51 -16.30 -6.81
C ALA A 147 17.49 -16.58 -8.33
N ARG A 148 16.55 -15.96 -9.06
CA ARG A 148 16.44 -16.02 -10.53
C ARG A 148 17.08 -14.79 -11.21
N GLY A 149 17.95 -14.06 -10.53
CA GLY A 149 18.62 -12.88 -11.09
C GLY A 149 17.72 -11.65 -11.28
N VAL A 150 16.55 -11.60 -10.66
CA VAL A 150 15.69 -10.42 -10.66
C VAL A 150 16.07 -9.50 -9.49
N ARG A 151 16.21 -8.20 -9.73
CA ARG A 151 16.44 -7.22 -8.65
C ARG A 151 15.12 -6.84 -7.97
N VAL A 152 14.53 -7.83 -7.29
CA VAL A 152 13.23 -7.68 -6.63
C VAL A 152 13.37 -7.00 -5.28
N SER A 153 12.41 -6.12 -4.95
CA SER A 153 12.23 -5.54 -3.62
C SER A 153 10.75 -5.44 -3.24
N ALA A 154 10.45 -5.50 -1.95
CA ALA A 154 9.10 -5.39 -1.43
C ALA A 154 8.94 -4.11 -0.60
N ILE A 155 7.92 -3.29 -0.90
CA ILE A 155 7.53 -2.15 -0.09
C ILE A 155 6.33 -2.53 0.75
N ARG A 156 6.48 -2.56 2.07
CA ARG A 156 5.40 -2.76 3.01
C ARG A 156 4.72 -1.42 3.28
N LEU A 157 3.51 -1.27 2.75
CA LEU A 157 2.66 -0.11 2.99
C LEU A 157 1.95 -0.25 4.34
N PRO A 158 1.80 0.83 5.12
CA PRO A 158 1.06 0.83 6.37
C PRO A 158 -0.45 0.70 6.14
N ALA A 159 -1.20 0.42 7.22
CA ALA A 159 -2.66 0.41 7.18
C ALA A 159 -3.23 1.76 6.72
N SER A 160 -2.61 2.86 7.10
CA SER A 160 -2.99 4.19 6.68
C SER A 160 -2.01 4.76 5.65
N VAL A 161 -2.29 4.53 4.37
CA VAL A 161 -1.77 5.38 3.29
C VAL A 161 -2.80 6.47 3.05
N HIS A 162 -2.45 7.73 3.27
CA HIS A 162 -3.40 8.85 3.30
C HIS A 162 -3.06 9.95 2.27
N GLY A 163 -3.94 10.94 2.14
CA GLY A 163 -3.80 12.05 1.19
C GLY A 163 -5.06 12.25 0.35
N VAL A 164 -5.06 13.28 -0.48
CA VAL A 164 -6.19 13.60 -1.36
C VAL A 164 -6.59 12.41 -2.23
N GLY A 165 -7.86 12.02 -2.16
CA GLY A 165 -8.41 10.87 -2.89
C GLY A 165 -8.28 9.54 -2.15
N ASP A 166 -7.90 9.55 -0.85
CA ASP A 166 -8.00 8.36 0.00
C ASP A 166 -9.45 7.83 0.02
N HIS A 167 -9.60 6.52 -0.07
CA HIS A 167 -10.88 5.82 -0.05
C HIS A 167 -10.82 4.53 0.79
N ALA A 168 -9.77 4.41 1.62
CA ALA A 168 -9.52 3.23 2.44
C ALA A 168 -10.09 3.35 3.86
N PHE A 169 -9.30 3.03 4.87
CA PHE A 169 -9.79 2.88 6.25
C PHE A 169 -10.19 4.19 6.91
N VAL A 170 -9.44 5.28 6.69
CA VAL A 170 -9.73 6.58 7.33
C VAL A 170 -11.07 7.15 6.83
N PRO A 171 -11.35 7.25 5.52
CA PRO A 171 -12.67 7.64 5.03
C PRO A 171 -13.80 6.71 5.49
N HIS A 172 -13.52 5.43 5.68
CA HIS A 172 -14.50 4.50 6.23
C HIS A 172 -14.85 4.83 7.69
N LEU A 173 -13.86 5.16 8.54
CA LEU A 173 -14.09 5.60 9.91
C LEU A 173 -14.91 6.90 9.96
N ILE A 174 -14.61 7.86 9.07
CA ILE A 174 -15.39 9.11 8.94
C ILE A 174 -16.84 8.81 8.56
N ARG A 175 -17.06 7.90 7.61
CA ARG A 175 -18.40 7.47 7.20
C ARG A 175 -19.17 6.82 8.36
N LEU A 176 -18.53 5.91 9.10
CA LEU A 176 -19.13 5.30 10.29
C LEU A 176 -19.53 6.36 11.33
N ALA A 177 -18.65 7.34 11.58
CA ALA A 177 -18.95 8.40 12.52
C ALA A 177 -20.15 9.26 12.07
N ARG A 178 -20.29 9.52 10.77
CA ARG A 178 -21.48 10.21 10.21
C ARG A 178 -22.76 9.38 10.33
N GLU A 179 -22.68 8.09 10.05
CA GLU A 179 -23.84 7.16 10.06
C GLU A 179 -24.33 6.87 11.47
N THR A 180 -23.43 6.73 12.44
CA THR A 180 -23.76 6.35 13.82
C THR A 180 -23.88 7.56 14.77
N GLY A 181 -23.40 8.74 14.35
CA GLY A 181 -23.38 9.94 15.19
C GLY A 181 -22.29 9.94 16.25
N VAL A 182 -21.38 8.97 16.26
CA VAL A 182 -20.26 8.87 17.20
C VAL A 182 -18.95 8.49 16.49
N SER A 183 -17.84 9.08 16.88
CA SER A 183 -16.52 8.61 16.50
C SER A 183 -16.00 7.64 17.56
N ALA A 184 -15.51 6.48 17.17
CA ALA A 184 -15.26 5.40 18.10
C ALA A 184 -13.84 4.82 18.02
N HIS A 185 -13.37 4.31 19.15
CA HIS A 185 -12.19 3.45 19.25
C HIS A 185 -12.48 2.24 20.15
N LEU A 186 -11.71 1.16 20.00
CA LEU A 186 -11.82 -0.03 20.83
C LEU A 186 -11.03 0.16 22.13
N GLY A 187 -11.61 -0.18 23.27
CA GLY A 187 -10.94 -0.13 24.59
C GLY A 187 -10.35 1.25 24.86
N ASP A 188 -9.10 1.32 25.27
CA ASP A 188 -8.40 2.59 25.52
C ASP A 188 -7.92 3.31 24.25
N GLY A 189 -8.01 2.64 23.09
CA GLY A 189 -7.61 3.19 21.79
C GLY A 189 -6.12 3.44 21.63
N THR A 190 -5.28 2.79 22.46
CA THR A 190 -3.81 2.92 22.41
C THR A 190 -3.15 2.09 21.31
N ASN A 191 -3.89 1.19 20.68
CA ASN A 191 -3.41 0.47 19.50
C ASN A 191 -3.06 1.42 18.36
N ARG A 192 -1.94 1.13 17.68
CA ARG A 192 -1.26 2.06 16.77
C ARG A 192 -1.35 1.62 15.32
N TRP A 193 -1.61 2.58 14.46
CA TRP A 193 -1.49 2.39 13.03
C TRP A 193 -0.29 3.16 12.49
N PRO A 194 0.66 2.50 11.83
CA PRO A 194 1.68 3.21 11.07
C PRO A 194 1.02 3.94 9.91
N ALA A 195 1.60 5.07 9.51
CA ALA A 195 1.02 5.91 8.47
C ALA A 195 2.05 6.45 7.49
N VAL A 196 1.61 6.73 6.26
CA VAL A 196 2.40 7.42 5.23
C VAL A 196 1.50 8.22 4.31
N HIS A 197 1.90 9.42 3.97
CA HIS A 197 1.24 10.15 2.89
C HIS A 197 1.57 9.50 1.54
N ARG A 198 0.57 9.40 0.62
CA ARG A 198 0.73 8.72 -0.68
C ARG A 198 1.89 9.24 -1.54
N LEU A 199 2.24 10.53 -1.44
CA LEU A 199 3.35 11.11 -2.18
C LEU A 199 4.71 10.70 -1.59
N ASP A 200 4.82 10.55 -0.27
CA ASP A 200 6.01 9.99 0.36
C ASP A 200 6.20 8.52 0.00
N ALA A 201 5.11 7.75 -0.02
CA ALA A 201 5.14 6.38 -0.51
C ALA A 201 5.63 6.32 -1.96
N ALA A 202 5.11 7.19 -2.85
CA ALA A 202 5.51 7.24 -4.25
C ALA A 202 7.01 7.50 -4.43
N ARG A 203 7.58 8.42 -3.64
CA ARG A 203 9.04 8.66 -3.62
C ARG A 203 9.83 7.40 -3.23
N LEU A 204 9.32 6.63 -2.26
CA LEU A 204 9.96 5.37 -1.87
C LEU A 204 9.92 4.33 -3.00
N TYR A 205 8.81 4.24 -3.74
CA TYR A 205 8.74 3.35 -4.92
C TYR A 205 9.78 3.72 -5.98
N ARG A 206 9.97 5.00 -6.25
CA ARG A 206 11.01 5.47 -7.17
C ARG A 206 12.41 5.13 -6.63
N ASN A 207 12.71 5.44 -5.36
CA ASN A 207 14.00 5.10 -4.76
C ASN A 207 14.28 3.59 -4.82
N ALA A 208 13.28 2.76 -4.53
CA ALA A 208 13.41 1.31 -4.63
C ALA A 208 13.67 0.84 -6.07
N LEU A 209 12.94 1.37 -7.05
CA LEU A 209 13.15 1.07 -8.46
C LEU A 209 14.59 1.40 -8.90
N GLU A 210 15.11 2.56 -8.48
CA GLU A 210 16.41 3.05 -8.90
C GLU A 210 17.57 2.36 -8.18
N SER A 211 17.42 2.02 -6.89
CA SER A 211 18.57 1.69 -6.04
C SER A 211 18.40 0.52 -5.05
N ALA A 212 17.20 -0.09 -4.90
CA ALA A 212 17.06 -1.17 -3.94
C ALA A 212 17.83 -2.42 -4.37
N ASP A 213 18.44 -3.09 -3.40
CA ASP A 213 19.13 -4.36 -3.62
C ASP A 213 18.12 -5.49 -3.84
N ALA A 214 18.59 -6.56 -4.51
CA ALA A 214 17.78 -7.76 -4.67
C ALA A 214 17.45 -8.40 -3.30
N GLY A 215 16.17 -8.69 -3.08
CA GLY A 215 15.67 -9.25 -1.83
C GLY A 215 15.41 -8.20 -0.73
N ALA A 216 15.53 -6.89 -1.03
CA ALA A 216 15.31 -5.85 -0.05
C ALA A 216 13.83 -5.74 0.34
N VAL A 217 13.60 -5.55 1.65
CA VAL A 217 12.31 -5.18 2.22
C VAL A 217 12.40 -3.75 2.73
N LEU A 218 11.45 -2.91 2.33
CA LEU A 218 11.38 -1.50 2.71
C LEU A 218 10.06 -1.20 3.41
N HIS A 219 10.08 -0.40 4.47
CA HIS A 219 8.88 0.03 5.17
C HIS A 219 8.50 1.47 4.78
N ALA A 220 7.35 1.64 4.16
CA ALA A 220 6.80 2.96 3.85
C ALA A 220 6.05 3.56 5.06
N ALA A 221 6.69 3.59 6.23
CA ALA A 221 6.11 4.13 7.46
C ALA A 221 6.74 5.49 7.78
N ALA A 222 6.07 6.59 7.42
CA ALA A 222 6.50 7.94 7.79
C ALA A 222 6.29 8.20 9.28
N GLU A 223 5.22 7.65 9.84
CA GLU A 223 4.90 7.64 11.26
C GLU A 223 4.85 6.19 11.74
N GLU A 224 5.60 5.87 12.79
CA GLU A 224 5.73 4.50 13.32
C GLU A 224 4.41 3.95 13.87
N GLY A 225 3.58 4.84 14.44
CA GLY A 225 2.30 4.41 15.00
C GLY A 225 1.48 5.56 15.54
N VAL A 226 0.36 5.83 14.89
CA VAL A 226 -0.64 6.82 15.33
C VAL A 226 -1.70 6.07 16.16
N PRO A 227 -1.97 6.46 17.42
CA PRO A 227 -2.99 5.83 18.23
C PRO A 227 -4.38 5.97 17.59
N LEU A 228 -5.15 4.88 17.55
CA LEU A 228 -6.49 4.92 16.93
C LEU A 228 -7.43 5.88 17.68
N ARG A 229 -7.24 6.06 18.98
CA ARG A 229 -7.94 7.09 19.76
C ARG A 229 -7.70 8.49 19.20
N ALA A 230 -6.47 8.86 18.86
CA ALA A 230 -6.17 10.18 18.29
C ALA A 230 -6.83 10.38 16.91
N VAL A 231 -6.92 9.31 16.11
CA VAL A 231 -7.68 9.32 14.85
C VAL A 231 -9.17 9.57 15.13
N ALA A 232 -9.75 8.85 16.11
CA ALA A 232 -11.15 9.00 16.48
C ALA A 232 -11.44 10.41 17.06
N GLU A 233 -10.55 10.95 17.88
CA GLU A 233 -10.65 12.31 18.42
C GLU A 233 -10.64 13.36 17.29
N THR A 234 -9.71 13.25 16.34
CA THR A 234 -9.65 14.15 15.18
C THR A 234 -10.93 14.09 14.33
N ILE A 235 -11.47 12.90 14.09
CA ILE A 235 -12.74 12.74 13.35
C ILE A 235 -13.90 13.33 14.14
N GLY A 236 -13.99 13.05 15.45
CA GLY A 236 -15.04 13.58 16.33
C GLY A 236 -15.05 15.09 16.33
N ASP A 237 -13.89 15.73 16.52
CA ASP A 237 -13.75 17.19 16.52
C ASP A 237 -14.20 17.80 15.19
N ARG A 238 -13.84 17.21 14.07
CA ARG A 238 -14.18 17.70 12.73
C ARG A 238 -15.66 17.55 12.40
N LEU A 239 -16.32 16.52 12.93
CA LEU A 239 -17.76 16.26 12.70
C LEU A 239 -18.66 16.85 13.78
N GLY A 240 -18.10 17.34 14.90
CA GLY A 240 -18.88 17.71 16.08
C GLY A 240 -19.56 16.50 16.73
N ALA A 241 -18.97 15.29 16.57
CA ALA A 241 -19.50 14.05 17.10
C ALA A 241 -18.77 13.63 18.39
N PRO A 242 -19.46 13.07 19.38
CA PRO A 242 -18.81 12.58 20.59
C PRO A 242 -17.86 11.42 20.26
N VAL A 243 -16.73 11.37 20.98
CA VAL A 243 -15.78 10.26 20.90
C VAL A 243 -16.11 9.24 21.98
N VAL A 244 -16.24 7.96 21.59
CA VAL A 244 -16.64 6.90 22.48
C VAL A 244 -15.65 5.74 22.49
N SER A 245 -15.41 5.20 23.68
CA SER A 245 -14.70 3.92 23.84
C SER A 245 -15.71 2.79 23.78
N LEU A 246 -15.48 1.82 22.88
CA LEU A 246 -16.36 0.65 22.73
C LEU A 246 -15.73 -0.59 23.32
N GLY A 247 -16.55 -1.42 23.98
CA GLY A 247 -16.20 -2.78 24.37
C GLY A 247 -16.17 -3.72 23.13
N GLU A 248 -15.68 -4.96 23.29
CA GLU A 248 -15.52 -5.92 22.18
C GLU A 248 -16.84 -6.21 21.42
N GLU A 249 -17.96 -6.36 22.12
CA GLU A 249 -19.25 -6.66 21.52
C GLU A 249 -19.78 -5.48 20.71
N GLU A 250 -19.72 -4.27 21.29
CA GLU A 250 -20.15 -3.03 20.65
C GLU A 250 -19.25 -2.71 19.44
N ALA A 251 -17.92 -2.88 19.57
CA ALA A 251 -16.96 -2.68 18.50
C ALA A 251 -17.20 -3.63 17.34
N THR A 252 -17.61 -4.88 17.60
CA THR A 252 -17.96 -5.85 16.55
C THR A 252 -19.12 -5.35 15.69
N THR A 253 -20.14 -4.82 16.34
CA THR A 253 -21.29 -4.24 15.63
C THR A 253 -20.93 -2.95 14.90
N HIS A 254 -20.18 -2.05 15.56
CA HIS A 254 -19.84 -0.73 15.03
C HIS A 254 -18.88 -0.81 13.84
N PHE A 255 -17.74 -1.51 14.01
CA PHE A 255 -16.69 -1.55 12.97
C PHE A 255 -16.94 -2.62 11.89
N GLY A 256 -17.73 -3.66 12.17
CA GLY A 256 -17.99 -4.71 11.22
C GLY A 256 -16.70 -5.34 10.65
N TRP A 257 -16.60 -5.42 9.33
CA TRP A 257 -15.45 -6.03 8.65
C TRP A 257 -14.10 -5.36 8.93
N ILE A 258 -14.10 -4.06 9.26
CA ILE A 258 -12.86 -3.32 9.53
C ILE A 258 -12.32 -3.60 10.95
N LEU A 259 -13.10 -4.23 11.85
CA LEU A 259 -12.72 -4.46 13.24
C LEU A 259 -11.33 -5.13 13.38
N ARG A 260 -11.03 -6.12 12.52
CA ARG A 260 -9.71 -6.80 12.54
C ARG A 260 -8.54 -5.84 12.35
N PHE A 261 -8.75 -4.75 11.62
CA PHE A 261 -7.75 -3.69 11.43
C PHE A 261 -7.83 -2.67 12.55
N ALA A 262 -9.04 -2.28 12.96
CA ALA A 262 -9.26 -1.31 14.04
C ALA A 262 -8.70 -1.77 15.39
N ARG A 263 -8.61 -3.09 15.65
CA ARG A 263 -8.00 -3.65 16.86
C ARG A 263 -6.49 -3.90 16.76
N ASN A 264 -5.93 -3.85 15.54
CA ASN A 264 -4.54 -4.23 15.33
C ASN A 264 -3.58 -3.15 15.87
N ASP A 265 -2.67 -3.52 16.76
CA ASP A 265 -1.53 -2.69 17.14
C ASP A 265 -0.33 -3.11 16.29
N ASN A 266 0.04 -2.25 15.35
CA ASN A 266 1.04 -2.56 14.32
C ASN A 266 2.08 -1.44 14.17
N PRO A 267 2.75 -1.02 15.25
CA PRO A 267 3.79 -0.02 15.13
C PRO A 267 4.92 -0.55 14.24
N THR A 268 5.40 0.29 13.33
CA THR A 268 6.35 -0.14 12.30
C THR A 268 7.43 0.90 12.10
N SER A 269 8.68 0.51 12.33
CA SER A 269 9.85 1.34 12.06
C SER A 269 10.17 1.37 10.56
N SER A 270 10.68 2.50 10.08
CA SER A 270 11.29 2.64 8.75
C SER A 270 12.75 3.13 8.84
N THR A 271 13.39 2.90 9.97
CA THR A 271 14.74 3.41 10.22
C THR A 271 15.75 2.89 9.20
N ALA A 272 15.80 1.57 8.98
CA ALA A 272 16.71 1.00 7.99
C ALA A 272 16.40 1.47 6.55
N THR A 273 15.10 1.59 6.21
CA THR A 273 14.67 2.14 4.92
C THR A 273 15.17 3.57 4.71
N ARG A 274 15.02 4.43 5.72
CA ARG A 274 15.47 5.83 5.65
C ARG A 274 16.98 5.95 5.51
N GLU A 275 17.73 5.19 6.30
CA GLU A 275 19.19 5.24 6.31
C GLU A 275 19.80 4.68 5.01
N ARG A 276 19.26 3.55 4.53
CA ARG A 276 19.86 2.85 3.39
C ARG A 276 19.48 3.46 2.04
N TYR A 277 18.28 4.02 1.92
CA TYR A 277 17.73 4.52 0.64
C TYR A 277 17.49 6.03 0.65
N ASP A 278 18.04 6.77 1.64
CA ASP A 278 17.87 8.22 1.83
C ASP A 278 16.41 8.67 1.67
N TRP A 279 15.49 7.85 2.15
CA TRP A 279 14.07 8.16 2.09
C TRP A 279 13.67 9.09 3.23
N ARG A 280 13.23 10.29 2.88
CA ARG A 280 12.84 11.34 3.84
C ARG A 280 11.39 11.73 3.57
N PRO A 281 10.43 11.26 4.38
CA PRO A 281 9.06 11.75 4.33
C PRO A 281 9.01 13.27 4.53
N GLN A 282 8.24 13.96 3.69
CA GLN A 282 8.16 15.44 3.67
C GLN A 282 6.72 15.94 3.75
N GLU A 283 5.75 15.06 3.52
CA GLU A 283 4.34 15.39 3.51
C GLU A 283 3.76 15.45 4.94
N PRO A 284 2.61 16.06 5.15
CA PRO A 284 1.94 16.07 6.44
C PRO A 284 1.71 14.68 7.01
N GLY A 285 1.83 14.54 8.33
CA GLY A 285 1.43 13.32 9.03
C GLY A 285 -0.09 13.12 9.02
N LEU A 286 -0.53 11.91 9.39
CA LEU A 286 -1.91 11.46 9.29
C LEU A 286 -2.91 12.40 9.96
N LEU A 287 -2.68 12.79 11.21
CA LEU A 287 -3.64 13.64 11.94
C LEU A 287 -3.73 15.06 11.34
N THR A 288 -2.60 15.58 10.84
CA THR A 288 -2.57 16.88 10.16
C THR A 288 -3.34 16.83 8.83
N ASP A 289 -3.15 15.78 8.06
CA ASP A 289 -3.85 15.57 6.79
C ASP A 289 -5.34 15.28 7.02
N LEU A 290 -5.66 14.44 8.01
CA LEU A 290 -7.04 14.14 8.42
C LEU A 290 -7.83 15.39 8.84
N ASN A 291 -7.16 16.43 9.28
CA ASN A 291 -7.78 17.73 9.57
C ASN A 291 -8.12 18.57 8.32
N GLN A 292 -7.75 18.11 7.11
CA GLN A 292 -8.02 18.85 5.88
C GLN A 292 -9.44 18.62 5.36
N ASN A 293 -9.96 19.62 4.64
CA ASN A 293 -11.33 19.60 4.15
C ASN A 293 -11.63 18.48 3.15
N HIS A 294 -10.61 17.99 2.43
CA HIS A 294 -10.80 16.95 1.41
C HIS A 294 -11.33 15.61 1.97
N TYR A 295 -11.20 15.37 3.28
CA TYR A 295 -11.79 14.20 3.95
C TYR A 295 -13.29 14.41 4.30
N TYR A 296 -13.74 15.64 4.36
CA TYR A 296 -15.08 15.99 4.88
C TYR A 296 -16.00 16.66 3.85
N ALA A 297 -15.47 16.94 2.63
CA ALA A 297 -16.22 17.55 1.53
C ALA A 297 -17.33 16.66 0.95
#